data_7918a60bb94b11ac0570ee4e684f7c12
#
_entry.id   7918a60bb94b11ac0570ee4e684f7c12
#
_cell.length_a   1.000
_cell.length_b   1.000
_cell.length_c   1.000
_cell.angle_alpha   90.00
_cell.angle_beta   90.00
_cell.angle_gamma   90.00
#
_symmetry.space_group_name_H-M   'P 1'
#
loop_
_entity.id
_entity.type
_entity.pdbx_description
1 polymer ?
#
loop_
_entity_poly.entity_id
_entity_poly.type
_entity_poly.pdbx_seq_one_letter_code
_entity_poly.pdbx_strand_id
1 'polypeptide(L)'
;MKKNDLQKARTFENKYLPHLSEDDKPRFHIVGGVGWINDPNGFSVYKGEYHLFFQYYPYGVNWNDMHWGHVKTKDFIRWERLPCALAPDQSYDKDGCFSGGAVELPDGRHLIIYTGVKNIRRSNGVVESYQTQCIATGDGVNYTKYDNNPVIDAQTLPEGGSELDFRDPKIWEEDGKFYLVVGNRAADGSGSILLYESENAFDWKYVSTVASCHNQFGSMWECPDFFELDGKHVLLTSPQDMYSMGLEFHPGHSTLCIIGDFDRNINHLIRKNVHAVDYGTDFYAMQTVKTLDGRRVMIGWMQSWETCGCKLKNLPYFGQMSLPRELSIRDGRLIQNPVREIENYRSVKVGYHNIVISDETHLQGVSGRFIDMTVTVRSSNVNKPYRYFKISVAKDGERVTTIRHKPENNTIRVDRSCSGFPHDIVNVRDFPIFSHDELKIRIILDRFSLEIFVNDGEQAASFVIYTPITADSVSFNADGTAIIDVEKYDLVV
;
A
#
# COMPACT_ATOMS: atom_id res chain seq x y z
N MET A 1 -27.82 -4.99 -22.60
CA MET A 1 -27.04 -4.25 -21.62
C MET A 1 -25.73 -4.96 -21.47
N LYS A 2 -24.59 -4.27 -21.63
CA LYS A 2 -23.27 -4.86 -21.38
C LYS A 2 -23.20 -5.27 -19.91
N LYS A 3 -22.52 -6.38 -19.62
CA LYS A 3 -22.46 -7.00 -18.28
C LYS A 3 -21.84 -6.05 -17.23
N ASN A 4 -20.92 -5.18 -17.64
CA ASN A 4 -20.11 -4.30 -16.80
C ASN A 4 -20.18 -2.84 -17.31
N ASP A 5 -21.33 -2.23 -17.22
CA ASP A 5 -21.59 -0.84 -17.57
C ASP A 5 -21.28 0.06 -16.34
N LEU A 6 -20.60 1.19 -16.55
CA LEU A 6 -20.27 2.15 -15.48
C LEU A 6 -21.52 2.60 -14.70
N GLN A 7 -22.63 2.85 -15.41
CA GLN A 7 -23.89 3.23 -14.76
C GLN A 7 -24.45 2.12 -13.86
N LYS A 8 -24.24 0.86 -14.21
CA LYS A 8 -24.63 -0.27 -13.37
C LYS A 8 -23.80 -0.34 -12.08
N ALA A 9 -22.49 -0.09 -12.14
CA ALA A 9 -21.63 -0.01 -10.95
C ALA A 9 -22.10 1.10 -10.01
N ARG A 10 -22.29 2.31 -10.52
CA ARG A 10 -22.80 3.47 -9.76
C ARG A 10 -24.18 3.23 -9.14
N THR A 11 -25.07 2.57 -9.87
CA THR A 11 -26.40 2.20 -9.34
C THR A 11 -26.27 1.20 -8.18
N PHE A 12 -25.34 0.24 -8.30
CA PHE A 12 -25.08 -0.73 -7.25
C PHE A 12 -24.50 -0.04 -6.01
N GLU A 13 -23.50 0.83 -6.15
CA GLU A 13 -22.95 1.64 -5.06
C GLU A 13 -24.05 2.42 -4.32
N ASN A 14 -24.85 3.18 -5.04
CA ASN A 14 -25.94 3.99 -4.46
C ASN A 14 -26.96 3.15 -3.68
N LYS A 15 -27.17 1.90 -4.09
CA LYS A 15 -28.11 1.00 -3.41
C LYS A 15 -27.54 0.41 -2.11
N TYR A 16 -26.26 0.05 -2.07
CA TYR A 16 -25.72 -0.78 -0.99
C TYR A 16 -24.81 -0.03 0.00
N LEU A 17 -24.09 1.01 -0.43
CA LEU A 17 -23.21 1.78 0.45
C LEU A 17 -23.92 2.39 1.68
N PRO A 18 -25.19 2.90 1.59
CA PRO A 18 -25.87 3.47 2.74
C PRO A 18 -26.18 2.46 3.87
N HIS A 19 -26.07 1.17 3.61
CA HIS A 19 -26.40 0.11 4.58
C HIS A 19 -25.19 -0.41 5.36
N LEU A 20 -23.99 0.13 5.12
CA LEU A 20 -22.80 -0.28 5.87
C LEU A 20 -22.86 0.25 7.31
N SER A 21 -22.74 -0.68 8.27
CA SER A 21 -22.71 -0.35 9.70
C SER A 21 -21.48 0.50 10.04
N GLU A 22 -21.63 1.46 10.95
CA GLU A 22 -20.50 2.26 11.46
C GLU A 22 -19.49 1.39 12.22
N ASP A 23 -19.92 0.33 12.90
CA ASP A 23 -19.03 -0.61 13.60
C ASP A 23 -18.16 -1.45 12.67
N ASP A 24 -18.56 -1.54 11.39
CA ASP A 24 -17.84 -2.27 10.35
C ASP A 24 -16.97 -1.35 9.48
N LYS A 25 -16.89 -0.06 9.79
CA LYS A 25 -16.06 0.91 9.08
C LYS A 25 -14.77 1.20 9.85
N PRO A 26 -13.61 1.18 9.19
CA PRO A 26 -12.44 1.90 9.69
C PRO A 26 -12.75 3.41 9.82
N ARG A 27 -12.06 4.09 10.72
CA ARG A 27 -12.27 5.53 10.97
C ARG A 27 -11.48 6.38 9.99
N PHE A 28 -10.29 5.92 9.59
CA PHE A 28 -9.37 6.67 8.73
C PHE A 28 -8.67 5.83 7.65
N HIS A 29 -8.91 4.51 7.61
CA HIS A 29 -8.48 3.69 6.48
C HIS A 29 -9.56 3.62 5.39
N ILE A 30 -9.15 3.67 4.13
CA ILE A 30 -10.07 3.57 2.99
C ILE A 30 -10.48 2.12 2.80
N VAL A 31 -11.77 1.91 2.63
CA VAL A 31 -12.36 0.62 2.26
C VAL A 31 -13.32 0.78 1.07
N GLY A 32 -13.59 -0.31 0.37
CA GLY A 32 -14.58 -0.31 -0.72
C GLY A 32 -16.00 0.03 -0.26
N GLY A 33 -16.32 -0.21 1.01
CA GLY A 33 -17.65 -0.07 1.56
C GLY A 33 -18.61 -1.17 1.08
N VAL A 34 -18.50 -1.57 -0.19
CA VAL A 34 -19.07 -2.79 -0.79
C VAL A 34 -18.04 -3.38 -1.74
N GLY A 35 -18.11 -4.70 -1.96
CA GLY A 35 -17.28 -5.37 -2.95
C GLY A 35 -15.82 -5.57 -2.54
N TRP A 36 -14.98 -5.78 -3.54
CA TRP A 36 -13.54 -6.01 -3.41
C TRP A 36 -12.75 -4.77 -3.75
N ILE A 37 -11.68 -4.47 -2.99
CA ILE A 37 -10.63 -3.52 -3.41
C ILE A 37 -9.24 -4.15 -3.28
N ASN A 38 -8.33 -3.77 -4.18
CA ASN A 38 -6.89 -4.00 -4.06
C ASN A 38 -6.12 -2.72 -4.43
N ASP A 39 -5.14 -2.73 -5.30
CA ASP A 39 -4.17 -1.69 -5.57
C ASP A 39 -4.70 -0.26 -5.53
N PRO A 40 -4.05 0.68 -4.84
CA PRO A 40 -4.26 2.10 -5.04
C PRO A 40 -3.84 2.50 -6.45
N ASN A 41 -4.61 3.37 -7.07
CA ASN A 41 -4.42 3.83 -8.45
C ASN A 41 -4.51 5.33 -8.54
N GLY A 42 -3.85 5.92 -9.53
CA GLY A 42 -4.05 7.32 -9.88
C GLY A 42 -3.89 8.29 -8.72
N PHE A 43 -3.03 7.99 -7.74
CA PHE A 43 -2.78 8.89 -6.61
C PHE A 43 -2.14 10.18 -7.11
N SER A 44 -2.91 11.27 -7.09
CA SER A 44 -2.59 12.51 -7.80
C SER A 44 -3.15 13.74 -7.10
N VAL A 45 -2.62 14.90 -7.44
CA VAL A 45 -3.24 16.20 -7.14
C VAL A 45 -4.11 16.60 -8.33
N TYR A 46 -5.33 17.02 -8.05
CA TYR A 46 -6.21 17.61 -9.06
C TYR A 46 -7.03 18.75 -8.46
N LYS A 47 -6.93 19.94 -9.06
CA LYS A 47 -7.59 21.18 -8.59
C LYS A 47 -7.41 21.45 -7.10
N GLY A 48 -6.20 21.17 -6.58
CA GLY A 48 -5.84 21.44 -5.19
C GLY A 48 -6.36 20.44 -4.17
N GLU A 49 -6.92 19.32 -4.59
CA GLU A 49 -7.31 18.19 -3.74
C GLU A 49 -6.51 16.93 -4.12
N TYR A 50 -6.35 15.98 -3.20
CA TYR A 50 -5.71 14.71 -3.45
C TYR A 50 -6.76 13.69 -3.87
N HIS A 51 -6.60 13.10 -5.04
CA HIS A 51 -7.46 12.06 -5.58
C HIS A 51 -6.75 10.72 -5.48
N LEU A 52 -7.47 9.70 -5.06
CA LEU A 52 -7.03 8.32 -5.06
C LEU A 52 -8.11 7.45 -5.69
N PHE A 53 -7.70 6.64 -6.64
CA PHE A 53 -8.52 5.57 -7.18
C PHE A 53 -8.01 4.24 -6.62
N PHE A 54 -8.76 3.18 -6.87
CA PHE A 54 -8.34 1.84 -6.49
C PHE A 54 -9.00 0.79 -7.37
N GLN A 55 -8.32 -0.33 -7.53
CA GLN A 55 -8.90 -1.53 -8.13
C GLN A 55 -10.15 -1.92 -7.38
N TYR A 56 -11.25 -2.14 -8.09
CA TYR A 56 -12.56 -2.27 -7.50
C TYR A 56 -13.46 -3.26 -8.23
N TYR A 57 -14.05 -4.19 -7.51
CA TYR A 57 -15.14 -5.01 -8.00
C TYR A 57 -16.37 -4.81 -7.11
N PRO A 58 -17.37 -4.02 -7.53
CA PRO A 58 -18.48 -3.62 -6.66
C PRO A 58 -19.43 -4.76 -6.28
N TYR A 59 -19.51 -5.81 -7.10
CA TYR A 59 -20.60 -6.80 -7.02
C TYR A 59 -20.31 -7.99 -6.11
N GLY A 60 -19.14 -8.07 -5.49
CA GLY A 60 -18.77 -9.18 -4.61
C GLY A 60 -17.39 -9.02 -3.99
N VAL A 61 -17.15 -9.76 -2.91
CA VAL A 61 -15.93 -9.67 -2.07
C VAL A 61 -14.76 -10.52 -2.59
N ASN A 62 -14.81 -10.98 -3.83
CA ASN A 62 -13.72 -11.68 -4.51
C ASN A 62 -13.24 -10.85 -5.70
N TRP A 63 -11.94 -10.96 -6.00
CA TRP A 63 -11.36 -10.39 -7.20
C TRP A 63 -12.07 -10.88 -8.47
N ASN A 64 -12.41 -9.97 -9.38
CA ASN A 64 -13.08 -10.27 -10.65
C ASN A 64 -12.86 -9.10 -11.62
N ASP A 65 -13.75 -8.90 -12.62
CA ASP A 65 -13.64 -7.86 -13.65
C ASP A 65 -13.44 -6.47 -13.01
N MET A 66 -12.20 -5.99 -12.98
CA MET A 66 -11.82 -4.79 -12.23
C MET A 66 -12.38 -3.50 -12.84
N HIS A 67 -12.95 -2.71 -11.98
CA HIS A 67 -13.35 -1.31 -12.14
C HIS A 67 -12.36 -0.42 -11.41
N TRP A 68 -12.55 0.89 -11.45
CA TRP A 68 -11.86 1.85 -10.58
C TRP A 68 -12.85 2.53 -9.64
N GLY A 69 -12.71 2.27 -8.34
CA GLY A 69 -13.34 3.06 -7.29
C GLY A 69 -12.58 4.38 -7.10
N HIS A 70 -13.19 5.35 -6.41
CA HIS A 70 -12.66 6.70 -6.34
C HIS A 70 -12.96 7.37 -5.00
N VAL A 71 -11.94 8.02 -4.43
CA VAL A 71 -12.04 8.87 -3.23
C VAL A 71 -11.16 10.12 -3.41
N LYS A 72 -11.45 11.17 -2.64
CA LYS A 72 -10.58 12.36 -2.56
C LYS A 72 -10.45 12.85 -1.12
N THR A 73 -9.42 13.66 -0.87
CA THR A 73 -9.14 14.23 0.45
C THR A 73 -8.39 15.54 0.34
N LYS A 74 -8.40 16.33 1.44
CA LYS A 74 -7.55 17.50 1.65
C LYS A 74 -6.48 17.30 2.72
N ASP A 75 -6.62 16.25 3.53
CA ASP A 75 -5.82 16.05 4.75
C ASP A 75 -5.31 14.60 4.92
N PHE A 76 -5.52 13.72 3.93
CA PHE A 76 -5.12 12.31 3.94
C PHE A 76 -5.77 11.44 5.03
N ILE A 77 -6.64 12.00 5.86
CA ILE A 77 -7.31 11.29 6.97
C ILE A 77 -8.80 11.15 6.70
N ARG A 78 -9.47 12.25 6.31
CA ARG A 78 -10.87 12.22 5.92
C ARG A 78 -11.00 12.09 4.43
N TRP A 79 -11.62 11.01 4.00
CA TRP A 79 -11.80 10.68 2.59
C TRP A 79 -13.26 10.80 2.17
N GLU A 80 -13.50 11.63 1.18
CA GLU A 80 -14.80 11.75 0.51
C GLU A 80 -14.87 10.70 -0.61
N ARG A 81 -15.90 9.85 -0.57
CA ARG A 81 -16.16 8.89 -1.64
C ARG A 81 -16.77 9.59 -2.85
N LEU A 82 -16.26 9.25 -4.01
CA LEU A 82 -16.80 9.64 -5.30
C LEU A 82 -17.38 8.41 -6.03
N PRO A 83 -18.23 8.60 -7.05
CA PRO A 83 -18.77 7.48 -7.82
C PRO A 83 -17.67 6.70 -8.53
N CYS A 84 -17.90 5.41 -8.77
CA CYS A 84 -17.04 4.56 -9.59
C CYS A 84 -16.61 5.31 -10.87
N ALA A 85 -15.28 5.36 -11.13
CA ALA A 85 -14.69 6.17 -12.19
C ALA A 85 -14.61 5.44 -13.54
N LEU A 86 -14.24 4.15 -13.54
CA LEU A 86 -14.07 3.32 -14.74
C LEU A 86 -14.74 1.96 -14.56
N ALA A 87 -15.28 1.43 -15.65
CA ALA A 87 -15.78 0.06 -15.76
C ALA A 87 -15.18 -0.62 -17.00
N PRO A 88 -15.01 -1.96 -17.03
CA PRO A 88 -14.49 -2.70 -18.18
C PRO A 88 -15.56 -2.87 -19.25
N ASP A 89 -15.86 -1.82 -20.00
CA ASP A 89 -16.99 -1.72 -20.92
C ASP A 89 -16.60 -1.56 -22.40
N GLN A 90 -15.30 -1.51 -22.72
CA GLN A 90 -14.78 -1.43 -24.08
C GLN A 90 -14.16 -2.76 -24.54
N SER A 91 -13.91 -2.90 -25.84
CA SER A 91 -13.37 -4.15 -26.40
C SER A 91 -11.94 -4.44 -25.97
N TYR A 92 -11.17 -3.40 -25.66
CA TYR A 92 -9.76 -3.48 -25.25
C TYR A 92 -9.58 -3.68 -23.74
N ASP A 93 -10.62 -3.42 -22.94
CA ASP A 93 -10.58 -3.60 -21.48
C ASP A 93 -11.72 -4.47 -20.91
N LYS A 94 -12.37 -5.25 -21.76
CA LYS A 94 -13.57 -6.02 -21.42
C LYS A 94 -13.43 -7.01 -20.27
N ASP A 95 -12.19 -7.39 -19.94
CA ASP A 95 -11.85 -8.34 -18.88
C ASP A 95 -11.17 -7.65 -17.68
N GLY A 96 -11.06 -6.30 -17.69
CA GLY A 96 -10.61 -5.51 -16.54
C GLY A 96 -9.99 -4.16 -16.93
N CYS A 97 -10.28 -3.14 -16.12
CA CYS A 97 -9.49 -1.91 -16.04
C CYS A 97 -8.48 -2.10 -14.90
N PHE A 98 -7.26 -2.57 -15.23
CA PHE A 98 -6.21 -2.83 -14.24
C PHE A 98 -5.53 -1.53 -13.79
N SER A 99 -4.55 -1.66 -12.90
CA SER A 99 -3.92 -0.54 -12.22
C SER A 99 -3.27 0.48 -13.16
N GLY A 100 -3.04 1.69 -12.64
CA GLY A 100 -2.46 2.78 -13.38
C GLY A 100 -2.34 4.08 -12.58
N GLY A 101 -2.02 5.17 -13.27
CA GLY A 101 -1.73 6.49 -12.73
C GLY A 101 -2.73 7.57 -13.15
N ALA A 102 -2.55 8.79 -12.62
CA ALA A 102 -3.31 9.97 -13.04
C ALA A 102 -2.46 11.23 -12.93
N VAL A 103 -2.83 12.25 -13.73
CA VAL A 103 -2.18 13.57 -13.73
C VAL A 103 -3.18 14.65 -14.16
N GLU A 104 -3.01 15.87 -13.65
CA GLU A 104 -3.72 17.04 -14.17
C GLU A 104 -3.05 17.51 -15.46
N LEU A 105 -3.82 17.70 -16.53
CA LEU A 105 -3.35 18.24 -17.81
C LEU A 105 -3.29 19.77 -17.77
N PRO A 106 -2.47 20.40 -18.61
CA PRO A 106 -2.38 21.88 -18.70
C PRO A 106 -3.72 22.57 -19.04
N ASP A 107 -4.65 21.86 -19.68
CA ASP A 107 -5.99 22.37 -19.99
C ASP A 107 -6.99 22.19 -18.82
N GLY A 108 -6.55 21.69 -17.67
CA GLY A 108 -7.31 21.51 -16.45
C GLY A 108 -8.18 20.26 -16.42
N ARG A 109 -8.06 19.34 -17.40
CA ARG A 109 -8.66 18.00 -17.31
C ARG A 109 -7.82 17.09 -16.43
N HIS A 110 -8.47 16.17 -15.74
CA HIS A 110 -7.80 15.06 -15.04
C HIS A 110 -7.67 13.88 -16.01
N LEU A 111 -6.43 13.48 -16.30
CA LEU A 111 -6.14 12.30 -17.12
C LEU A 111 -5.85 11.10 -16.22
N ILE A 112 -6.51 10.00 -16.49
CA ILE A 112 -6.22 8.65 -15.99
C ILE A 112 -5.53 7.87 -17.09
N ILE A 113 -4.42 7.18 -16.76
CA ILE A 113 -3.84 6.14 -17.59
C ILE A 113 -3.89 4.81 -16.85
N TYR A 114 -4.38 3.75 -17.50
CA TYR A 114 -4.65 2.46 -16.89
C TYR A 114 -4.35 1.31 -17.85
N THR A 115 -4.24 0.11 -17.32
CA THR A 115 -4.05 -1.09 -18.14
C THR A 115 -5.40 -1.67 -18.53
N GLY A 116 -5.71 -1.67 -19.81
CA GLY A 116 -6.85 -2.41 -20.37
C GLY A 116 -6.49 -3.87 -20.61
N VAL A 117 -7.35 -4.79 -20.15
CA VAL A 117 -7.13 -6.23 -20.24
C VAL A 117 -8.13 -6.90 -21.15
N LYS A 118 -7.60 -7.74 -22.06
CA LYS A 118 -8.39 -8.57 -22.97
C LYS A 118 -7.91 -10.01 -22.94
N ASN A 119 -8.74 -10.89 -22.42
CA ASN A 119 -8.47 -12.33 -22.38
C ASN A 119 -8.85 -13.00 -23.71
N ILE A 120 -7.92 -13.80 -24.24
CA ILE A 120 -8.13 -14.62 -25.43
C ILE A 120 -7.91 -16.09 -25.05
N ARG A 121 -8.95 -16.90 -25.21
CA ARG A 121 -8.84 -18.36 -25.01
C ARG A 121 -8.31 -18.98 -26.30
N ARG A 122 -7.17 -19.65 -26.22
CA ARG A 122 -6.56 -20.39 -27.30
C ARG A 122 -7.25 -21.76 -27.50
N SER A 123 -7.01 -22.38 -28.64
CA SER A 123 -7.59 -23.71 -29.00
C SER A 123 -7.18 -24.84 -28.05
N ASN A 124 -6.03 -24.71 -27.38
CA ASN A 124 -5.55 -25.63 -26.35
C ASN A 124 -6.17 -25.38 -24.95
N GLY A 125 -7.08 -24.41 -24.81
CA GLY A 125 -7.74 -24.06 -23.58
C GLY A 125 -7.00 -23.04 -22.70
N VAL A 126 -5.76 -22.67 -23.03
CA VAL A 126 -4.99 -21.64 -22.33
C VAL A 126 -5.67 -20.28 -22.53
N VAL A 127 -5.76 -19.50 -21.48
CA VAL A 127 -6.21 -18.11 -21.53
C VAL A 127 -4.99 -17.22 -21.47
N GLU A 128 -4.82 -16.37 -22.47
CA GLU A 128 -3.78 -15.33 -22.54
C GLU A 128 -4.42 -13.98 -22.26
N SER A 129 -3.84 -13.22 -21.32
CA SER A 129 -4.32 -11.90 -20.91
C SER A 129 -3.48 -10.82 -21.58
N TYR A 130 -3.95 -10.28 -22.70
CA TYR A 130 -3.30 -9.19 -23.41
C TYR A 130 -3.51 -7.89 -22.66
N GLN A 131 -2.42 -7.14 -22.45
CA GLN A 131 -2.38 -5.93 -21.63
C GLN A 131 -1.88 -4.76 -22.48
N THR A 132 -2.65 -3.67 -22.47
CA THR A 132 -2.35 -2.44 -23.21
C THR A 132 -2.65 -1.23 -22.33
N GLN A 133 -1.94 -0.10 -22.58
CA GLN A 133 -2.20 1.10 -21.78
C GLN A 133 -3.25 1.97 -22.46
N CYS A 134 -4.25 2.36 -21.69
CA CYS A 134 -5.42 3.11 -22.13
C CYS A 134 -5.57 4.38 -21.29
N ILE A 135 -6.21 5.41 -21.86
CA ILE A 135 -6.46 6.67 -21.15
C ILE A 135 -7.94 7.02 -21.09
N ALA A 136 -8.28 7.76 -20.04
CA ALA A 136 -9.56 8.46 -19.91
C ALA A 136 -9.32 9.86 -19.38
N THR A 137 -10.12 10.83 -19.80
CA THR A 137 -10.04 12.21 -19.28
C THR A 137 -11.36 12.62 -18.63
N GLY A 138 -11.28 13.46 -17.60
CA GLY A 138 -12.47 13.85 -16.85
C GLY A 138 -12.33 15.16 -16.08
N ASP A 139 -13.37 15.41 -15.27
CA ASP A 139 -13.51 16.61 -14.44
C ASP A 139 -13.20 16.37 -12.95
N GLY A 140 -12.64 15.21 -12.62
CA GLY A 140 -12.40 14.76 -11.25
C GLY A 140 -13.54 13.91 -10.66
N VAL A 141 -14.64 13.72 -11.38
CA VAL A 141 -15.78 12.88 -10.98
C VAL A 141 -16.21 11.94 -12.11
N ASN A 142 -16.33 12.49 -13.31
CA ASN A 142 -16.76 11.77 -14.50
C ASN A 142 -15.63 11.68 -15.50
N TYR A 143 -15.41 10.48 -16.04
CA TYR A 143 -14.33 10.19 -16.97
C TYR A 143 -14.87 9.60 -18.26
N THR A 144 -14.30 10.04 -19.37
CA THR A 144 -14.59 9.53 -20.71
C THR A 144 -13.34 8.88 -21.27
N LYS A 145 -13.44 7.62 -21.66
CA LYS A 145 -12.37 6.88 -22.31
C LYS A 145 -12.04 7.48 -23.67
N TYR A 146 -10.76 7.53 -24.01
CA TYR A 146 -10.28 8.08 -25.27
C TYR A 146 -10.67 7.18 -26.44
N ASP A 147 -11.15 7.78 -27.54
CA ASP A 147 -11.65 7.02 -28.69
C ASP A 147 -10.57 6.20 -29.40
N ASN A 148 -9.31 6.68 -29.35
CA ASN A 148 -8.18 6.01 -29.99
C ASN A 148 -7.39 5.10 -29.03
N ASN A 149 -7.99 4.60 -27.95
CA ASN A 149 -7.37 3.60 -27.11
C ASN A 149 -7.18 2.26 -27.85
N PRO A 150 -6.10 1.51 -27.53
CA PRO A 150 -5.05 1.81 -26.57
C PRO A 150 -4.02 2.84 -27.12
N VAL A 151 -3.37 3.60 -26.21
CA VAL A 151 -2.32 4.59 -26.56
C VAL A 151 -0.91 3.99 -26.49
N ILE A 152 -0.72 2.88 -25.77
CA ILE A 152 0.53 2.10 -25.73
C ILE A 152 0.16 0.62 -25.86
N ASP A 153 0.75 -0.07 -26.81
CA ASP A 153 0.50 -1.49 -27.09
C ASP A 153 1.81 -2.23 -27.45
N ALA A 154 1.67 -3.46 -27.91
CA ALA A 154 2.78 -4.32 -28.28
C ALA A 154 3.74 -3.73 -29.32
N GLN A 155 3.29 -2.80 -30.18
CA GLN A 155 4.13 -2.20 -31.24
C GLN A 155 5.18 -1.26 -30.66
N THR A 156 4.98 -0.80 -29.44
CA THR A 156 5.88 0.12 -28.73
C THR A 156 6.80 -0.60 -27.73
N LEU A 157 6.64 -1.90 -27.53
CA LEU A 157 7.50 -2.69 -26.65
C LEU A 157 8.93 -2.81 -27.18
N PRO A 158 9.95 -2.82 -26.32
CA PRO A 158 11.29 -3.20 -26.71
C PRO A 158 11.36 -4.66 -27.15
N GLU A 159 12.41 -5.03 -27.88
CA GLU A 159 12.65 -6.42 -28.28
C GLU A 159 12.66 -7.35 -27.06
N GLY A 160 11.88 -8.44 -27.12
CA GLY A 160 11.72 -9.41 -26.03
C GLY A 160 10.79 -8.98 -24.91
N GLY A 161 10.13 -7.83 -24.99
CA GLY A 161 9.09 -7.42 -24.05
C GLY A 161 7.81 -8.25 -24.19
N SER A 162 7.12 -8.51 -23.07
CA SER A 162 5.90 -9.31 -22.99
C SER A 162 4.65 -8.47 -23.21
N GLU A 163 3.73 -8.93 -24.07
CA GLU A 163 2.38 -8.37 -24.22
C GLU A 163 1.41 -8.86 -23.13
N LEU A 164 1.77 -9.94 -22.44
CA LEU A 164 0.93 -10.60 -21.44
C LEU A 164 1.24 -10.12 -20.01
N ASP A 165 2.43 -9.55 -19.82
CA ASP A 165 2.88 -8.94 -18.57
C ASP A 165 3.36 -7.52 -18.87
N PHE A 166 2.41 -6.60 -19.09
CA PHE A 166 2.66 -5.20 -19.48
C PHE A 166 1.63 -4.29 -18.84
N ARG A 167 1.85 -3.90 -17.56
CA ARG A 167 0.82 -3.26 -16.75
C ARG A 167 1.32 -2.25 -15.73
N ASP A 168 0.35 -1.54 -15.14
CA ASP A 168 0.47 -0.64 -14.00
C ASP A 168 1.26 0.64 -14.35
N PRO A 169 0.83 1.43 -15.35
CA PRO A 169 1.52 2.64 -15.73
C PRO A 169 1.42 3.71 -14.64
N LYS A 170 2.56 4.31 -14.26
CA LYS A 170 2.63 5.49 -13.40
C LYS A 170 3.09 6.68 -14.22
N ILE A 171 2.26 7.73 -14.30
CA ILE A 171 2.49 8.94 -15.07
C ILE A 171 2.88 10.12 -14.16
N TRP A 172 3.77 10.98 -14.65
CA TRP A 172 4.03 12.31 -14.08
C TRP A 172 4.36 13.31 -15.18
N GLU A 173 4.30 14.60 -14.83
CA GLU A 173 4.76 15.70 -15.69
C GLU A 173 6.05 16.28 -15.08
N GLU A 174 7.04 16.57 -15.94
CA GLU A 174 8.29 17.21 -15.57
C GLU A 174 8.72 18.11 -16.74
N ASP A 175 8.97 19.38 -16.46
CA ASP A 175 9.45 20.37 -17.44
C ASP A 175 8.60 20.47 -18.73
N GLY A 176 7.28 20.36 -18.59
CA GLY A 176 6.33 20.45 -19.69
C GLY A 176 6.20 19.21 -20.57
N LYS A 177 6.83 18.11 -20.19
CA LYS A 177 6.69 16.79 -20.79
C LYS A 177 6.05 15.79 -19.85
N PHE A 178 5.43 14.78 -20.42
CA PHE A 178 4.90 13.65 -19.66
C PHE A 178 5.82 12.46 -19.76
N TYR A 179 6.02 11.81 -18.63
CA TYR A 179 6.78 10.58 -18.50
C TYR A 179 5.90 9.50 -17.88
N LEU A 180 6.22 8.25 -18.19
CA LEU A 180 5.50 7.11 -17.69
C LEU A 180 6.45 5.96 -17.46
N VAL A 181 6.39 5.34 -16.27
CA VAL A 181 6.97 4.01 -16.05
C VAL A 181 5.88 2.97 -16.02
N VAL A 182 6.18 1.78 -16.53
CA VAL A 182 5.25 0.65 -16.59
C VAL A 182 5.99 -0.66 -16.41
N GLY A 183 5.38 -1.60 -15.68
CA GLY A 183 5.91 -2.93 -15.47
C GLY A 183 5.86 -3.78 -16.73
N ASN A 184 6.92 -4.55 -16.97
CA ASN A 184 7.00 -5.53 -18.06
C ASN A 184 7.79 -6.76 -17.63
N ARG A 185 7.65 -7.85 -18.36
CA ARG A 185 8.50 -9.03 -18.23
C ARG A 185 9.42 -9.14 -19.46
N ALA A 186 10.72 -9.22 -19.20
CA ALA A 186 11.73 -9.38 -20.22
C ALA A 186 11.79 -10.83 -20.76
N ALA A 187 12.51 -11.05 -21.86
CA ALA A 187 12.65 -12.36 -22.51
C ALA A 187 13.28 -13.45 -21.61
N ASP A 188 14.10 -13.07 -20.63
CA ASP A 188 14.67 -13.98 -19.63
C ASP A 188 13.69 -14.35 -18.48
N GLY A 189 12.45 -13.86 -18.57
CA GLY A 189 11.39 -14.07 -17.58
C GLY A 189 11.44 -13.12 -16.39
N SER A 190 12.41 -12.21 -16.32
CA SER A 190 12.56 -11.27 -15.20
C SER A 190 11.71 -10.02 -15.37
N GLY A 191 11.28 -9.45 -14.23
CA GLY A 191 10.59 -8.17 -14.18
C GLY A 191 11.50 -7.02 -14.63
N SER A 192 10.93 -6.09 -15.37
CA SER A 192 11.59 -4.86 -15.83
C SER A 192 10.64 -3.69 -15.78
N ILE A 193 11.17 -2.48 -15.68
CA ILE A 193 10.42 -1.23 -15.70
C ILE A 193 10.80 -0.45 -16.94
N LEU A 194 9.82 -0.23 -17.81
CA LEU A 194 9.98 0.52 -19.06
C LEU A 194 9.63 1.99 -18.83
N LEU A 195 10.37 2.89 -19.47
CA LEU A 195 10.14 4.34 -19.48
C LEU A 195 9.61 4.75 -20.85
N TYR A 196 8.55 5.53 -20.83
CA TYR A 196 7.98 6.22 -21.99
C TYR A 196 7.94 7.72 -21.77
N GLU A 197 8.00 8.50 -22.86
CA GLU A 197 7.83 9.95 -22.85
C GLU A 197 6.74 10.39 -23.84
N SER A 198 6.11 11.54 -23.56
CA SER A 198 5.09 12.16 -24.42
C SER A 198 5.09 13.68 -24.25
N GLU A 199 4.85 14.42 -25.34
CA GLU A 199 4.68 15.88 -25.33
C GLU A 199 3.24 16.28 -24.94
N ASN A 200 2.27 15.37 -24.99
CA ASN A 200 0.85 15.70 -24.83
C ASN A 200 0.04 14.71 -23.96
N ALA A 201 0.69 13.66 -23.41
CA ALA A 201 0.08 12.55 -22.67
C ALA A 201 -0.80 11.61 -23.51
N PHE A 202 -0.85 11.76 -24.84
CA PHE A 202 -1.68 10.92 -25.73
C PHE A 202 -0.82 10.09 -26.70
N ASP A 203 0.29 10.66 -27.19
CA ASP A 203 1.22 10.02 -28.11
C ASP A 203 2.51 9.66 -27.38
N TRP A 204 2.76 8.37 -27.20
CA TRP A 204 3.83 7.85 -26.37
C TRP A 204 4.96 7.21 -27.17
N LYS A 205 6.18 7.41 -26.69
CA LYS A 205 7.40 6.84 -27.27
C LYS A 205 8.18 6.13 -26.18
N TYR A 206 8.60 4.90 -26.46
CA TYR A 206 9.55 4.16 -25.61
C TYR A 206 10.90 4.89 -25.56
N VAL A 207 11.45 5.02 -24.36
CA VAL A 207 12.75 5.68 -24.10
C VAL A 207 13.80 4.65 -23.71
N SER A 208 13.55 3.89 -22.66
CA SER A 208 14.53 2.95 -22.10
C SER A 208 13.89 1.93 -21.17
N THR A 209 14.68 0.94 -20.74
CA THR A 209 14.41 0.12 -19.56
C THR A 209 15.13 0.74 -18.37
N VAL A 210 14.37 1.34 -17.44
CA VAL A 210 14.89 2.06 -16.25
C VAL A 210 15.60 1.11 -15.31
N ALA A 211 15.03 -0.07 -15.10
CA ALA A 211 15.56 -1.09 -14.19
C ALA A 211 15.07 -2.49 -14.59
N SER A 212 15.86 -3.50 -14.25
CA SER A 212 15.54 -4.91 -14.43
C SER A 212 15.95 -5.71 -13.21
N CYS A 213 15.19 -6.75 -12.86
CA CYS A 213 15.52 -7.58 -11.70
C CYS A 213 16.57 -8.65 -11.96
N HIS A 214 16.78 -9.06 -13.21
CA HIS A 214 17.69 -10.14 -13.58
C HIS A 214 17.50 -11.39 -12.72
N ASN A 215 16.25 -11.76 -12.47
CA ASN A 215 15.82 -12.89 -11.62
C ASN A 215 16.36 -12.86 -10.17
N GLN A 216 16.70 -11.67 -9.62
CA GLN A 216 17.19 -11.51 -8.25
C GLN A 216 16.07 -11.20 -7.25
N PHE A 217 15.02 -10.47 -7.69
CA PHE A 217 13.96 -9.96 -6.82
C PHE A 217 12.59 -10.28 -7.42
N GLY A 218 12.19 -11.55 -7.33
CA GLY A 218 10.92 -12.00 -7.87
C GLY A 218 10.88 -12.13 -9.39
N SER A 219 9.70 -12.31 -9.95
CA SER A 219 9.47 -12.52 -11.38
C SER A 219 8.91 -11.27 -12.06
N MET A 220 7.64 -10.91 -11.84
CA MET A 220 7.04 -9.69 -12.37
C MET A 220 7.15 -8.56 -11.34
N TRP A 221 7.48 -7.36 -11.81
CA TRP A 221 7.50 -6.14 -11.01
C TRP A 221 6.25 -5.32 -11.29
N GLU A 222 5.24 -5.44 -10.42
CA GLU A 222 3.97 -4.72 -10.51
C GLU A 222 4.05 -3.34 -9.89
N CYS A 223 3.11 -2.46 -10.27
CA CYS A 223 2.86 -1.15 -9.67
C CYS A 223 4.13 -0.30 -9.48
N PRO A 224 4.92 -0.05 -10.54
CA PRO A 224 6.11 0.78 -10.41
C PRO A 224 5.75 2.22 -10.08
N ASP A 225 6.53 2.85 -9.20
CA ASP A 225 6.47 4.29 -8.93
C ASP A 225 7.89 4.83 -8.89
N PHE A 226 8.21 5.80 -9.75
CA PHE A 226 9.55 6.32 -9.94
C PHE A 226 9.57 7.84 -9.71
N PHE A 227 10.42 8.29 -8.79
CA PHE A 227 10.47 9.71 -8.39
C PHE A 227 11.80 10.11 -7.76
N GLU A 228 12.04 11.41 -7.69
CA GLU A 228 13.13 11.98 -6.92
C GLU A 228 12.68 12.27 -5.49
N LEU A 229 13.54 11.96 -4.51
CA LEU A 229 13.35 12.22 -3.08
C LEU A 229 14.71 12.49 -2.43
N ASP A 230 14.85 13.62 -1.75
CA ASP A 230 16.07 14.04 -1.03
C ASP A 230 17.35 13.92 -1.86
N GLY A 231 17.28 14.30 -3.16
CA GLY A 231 18.39 14.26 -4.11
C GLY A 231 18.81 12.87 -4.59
N LYS A 232 17.95 11.86 -4.40
CA LYS A 232 18.10 10.50 -4.92
C LYS A 232 16.88 10.11 -5.74
N HIS A 233 17.07 9.17 -6.67
CA HIS A 233 15.96 8.55 -7.36
C HIS A 233 15.53 7.28 -6.63
N VAL A 234 14.24 7.13 -6.49
CA VAL A 234 13.58 6.01 -5.82
C VAL A 234 12.68 5.31 -6.84
N LEU A 235 12.83 4.00 -6.94
CA LEU A 235 11.89 3.13 -7.63
C LEU A 235 11.23 2.23 -6.58
N LEU A 236 9.91 2.36 -6.42
CA LEU A 236 9.09 1.42 -5.68
C LEU A 236 8.45 0.45 -6.66
N THR A 237 8.34 -0.82 -6.27
CA THR A 237 7.63 -1.82 -7.07
C THR A 237 7.17 -2.98 -6.17
N SER A 238 6.23 -3.77 -6.65
CA SER A 238 5.64 -4.90 -5.95
C SER A 238 5.96 -6.21 -6.68
N PRO A 239 7.08 -6.88 -6.33
CA PRO A 239 7.48 -8.11 -6.98
C PRO A 239 6.54 -9.27 -6.67
N GLN A 240 6.20 -10.05 -7.69
CA GLN A 240 5.61 -11.39 -7.56
C GLN A 240 6.72 -12.43 -7.41
N ASP A 241 6.39 -13.54 -6.73
CA ASP A 241 7.27 -14.72 -6.59
C ASP A 241 8.64 -14.39 -5.98
N MET A 242 8.68 -13.49 -4.99
CA MET A 242 9.90 -13.18 -4.26
C MET A 242 10.40 -14.42 -3.53
N TYR A 243 11.70 -14.67 -3.58
CA TYR A 243 12.34 -15.65 -2.70
C TYR A 243 12.66 -15.03 -1.33
N SER A 244 12.67 -15.86 -0.29
CA SER A 244 13.11 -15.42 1.03
C SER A 244 14.59 -15.01 1.01
N MET A 245 14.87 -13.81 1.52
CA MET A 245 16.23 -13.26 1.65
C MET A 245 16.45 -12.80 3.10
N GLY A 246 16.73 -13.77 3.98
CA GLY A 246 16.81 -13.53 5.42
C GLY A 246 15.47 -13.03 5.98
N LEU A 247 15.52 -11.95 6.76
CA LEU A 247 14.34 -11.26 7.28
C LEU A 247 14.02 -9.98 6.49
N GLU A 248 14.83 -9.61 5.50
CA GLU A 248 14.59 -8.43 4.67
C GLU A 248 13.42 -8.67 3.71
N PHE A 249 13.42 -9.81 3.02
CA PHE A 249 12.34 -10.17 2.11
C PHE A 249 11.75 -11.53 2.47
N HIS A 250 10.44 -11.59 2.57
CA HIS A 250 9.69 -12.82 2.74
C HIS A 250 9.26 -13.40 1.38
N PRO A 251 9.01 -14.71 1.29
CA PRO A 251 8.59 -15.33 0.03
C PRO A 251 7.16 -14.90 -0.36
N GLY A 252 6.88 -14.95 -1.65
CA GLY A 252 5.58 -14.62 -2.23
C GLY A 252 5.51 -13.20 -2.80
N HIS A 253 4.37 -12.54 -2.68
CA HIS A 253 4.20 -11.14 -3.07
C HIS A 253 4.85 -10.23 -2.03
N SER A 254 5.67 -9.30 -2.47
CA SER A 254 6.49 -8.46 -1.60
C SER A 254 6.51 -7.00 -2.06
N THR A 255 7.21 -6.16 -1.34
CA THR A 255 7.42 -4.75 -1.68
C THR A 255 8.91 -4.46 -1.78
N LEU A 256 9.30 -3.71 -2.79
CA LEU A 256 10.70 -3.43 -3.11
C LEU A 256 10.92 -1.93 -3.25
N CYS A 257 11.90 -1.42 -2.52
CA CYS A 257 12.44 -0.08 -2.71
C CYS A 257 13.86 -0.17 -3.26
N ILE A 258 14.11 0.48 -4.37
CA ILE A 258 15.42 0.68 -4.96
C ILE A 258 15.76 2.17 -4.89
N ILE A 259 16.86 2.50 -4.21
CA ILE A 259 17.40 3.87 -4.15
C ILE A 259 18.70 3.92 -4.93
N GLY A 260 18.86 4.93 -5.77
CA GLY A 260 20.05 5.05 -6.60
C GLY A 260 20.22 6.43 -7.24
N ASP A 261 21.13 6.45 -8.20
CA ASP A 261 21.39 7.62 -9.06
C ASP A 261 20.81 7.34 -10.46
N PHE A 262 20.06 8.29 -11.02
CA PHE A 262 19.51 8.15 -12.36
C PHE A 262 20.47 8.75 -13.39
N ASP A 263 21.02 7.90 -14.25
CA ASP A 263 21.85 8.34 -15.37
C ASP A 263 20.95 8.80 -16.53
N ARG A 264 20.83 10.11 -16.70
CA ARG A 264 19.99 10.72 -17.75
C ARG A 264 20.54 10.52 -19.17
N ASN A 265 21.82 10.11 -19.35
CA ASN A 265 22.37 9.84 -20.69
C ASN A 265 21.84 8.54 -21.29
N ILE A 266 21.57 7.55 -20.44
CA ILE A 266 21.06 6.23 -20.83
C ILE A 266 19.68 5.97 -20.24
N ASN A 267 19.13 6.91 -19.49
CA ASN A 267 17.82 6.82 -18.80
C ASN A 267 17.68 5.52 -17.98
N HIS A 268 18.69 5.26 -17.12
CA HIS A 268 18.78 4.05 -16.31
C HIS A 268 19.05 4.36 -14.84
N LEU A 269 18.41 3.62 -13.93
CA LEU A 269 18.60 3.72 -12.49
C LEU A 269 19.82 2.88 -12.05
N ILE A 270 20.90 3.54 -11.68
CA ILE A 270 22.08 2.90 -11.09
C ILE A 270 21.78 2.58 -9.63
N ARG A 271 21.43 1.34 -9.37
CA ARG A 271 21.03 0.84 -8.07
C ARG A 271 22.15 0.94 -7.03
N LYS A 272 21.85 1.54 -5.86
CA LYS A 272 22.77 1.65 -4.72
C LYS A 272 22.28 0.83 -3.52
N ASN A 273 21.04 1.03 -3.12
CA ASN A 273 20.42 0.34 -2.00
C ASN A 273 19.11 -0.33 -2.42
N VAL A 274 18.86 -1.49 -1.82
CA VAL A 274 17.63 -2.28 -2.04
C VAL A 274 17.14 -2.77 -0.69
N HIS A 275 15.86 -2.56 -0.39
CA HIS A 275 15.24 -3.04 0.85
C HIS A 275 13.72 -3.15 0.68
N ALA A 276 13.07 -3.85 1.62
CA ALA A 276 11.63 -3.95 1.68
C ALA A 276 11.00 -2.58 2.04
N VAL A 277 9.83 -2.29 1.48
CA VAL A 277 9.07 -1.10 1.84
C VAL A 277 8.30 -1.33 3.14
N ASP A 278 7.64 -2.47 3.27
CA ASP A 278 6.87 -2.82 4.47
C ASP A 278 7.23 -4.25 4.90
N TYR A 279 7.41 -4.44 6.20
CA TYR A 279 7.82 -5.71 6.80
C TYR A 279 6.65 -6.53 7.34
N GLY A 280 5.42 -6.01 7.26
CA GLY A 280 4.23 -6.70 7.71
C GLY A 280 3.78 -7.83 6.78
N THR A 281 2.62 -8.38 7.08
CA THR A 281 1.98 -9.41 6.26
C THR A 281 1.03 -8.85 5.22
N ASP A 282 0.63 -7.58 5.37
CA ASP A 282 -0.46 -6.98 4.60
C ASP A 282 -0.08 -5.59 4.10
N PHE A 283 0.74 -5.56 3.05
CA PHE A 283 1.07 -4.33 2.32
C PHE A 283 1.57 -4.67 0.92
N TYR A 284 0.95 -4.10 -0.12
CA TYR A 284 1.27 -4.36 -1.52
C TYR A 284 0.88 -3.19 -2.42
N ALA A 285 1.39 -3.16 -3.66
CA ALA A 285 0.94 -2.30 -4.76
C ALA A 285 0.94 -0.79 -4.42
N MET A 286 1.92 -0.30 -3.67
CA MET A 286 1.96 1.09 -3.22
C MET A 286 2.09 2.09 -4.36
N GLN A 287 1.45 3.27 -4.16
CA GLN A 287 1.62 4.45 -5.00
C GLN A 287 1.94 5.68 -4.17
N THR A 288 2.62 6.66 -4.79
CA THR A 288 2.96 7.93 -4.14
C THR A 288 2.39 9.13 -4.88
N VAL A 289 2.25 10.23 -4.15
CA VAL A 289 1.94 11.56 -4.68
C VAL A 289 2.91 12.59 -4.12
N LYS A 290 3.34 13.55 -4.95
CA LYS A 290 3.99 14.78 -4.48
C LYS A 290 2.89 15.73 -4.02
N THR A 291 2.94 16.13 -2.76
CA THR A 291 1.93 17.00 -2.16
C THR A 291 2.11 18.46 -2.56
N LEU A 292 1.08 19.26 -2.34
CA LEU A 292 1.10 20.70 -2.62
C LEU A 292 2.16 21.46 -1.79
N ASP A 293 2.51 20.94 -0.61
CA ASP A 293 3.57 21.48 0.26
C ASP A 293 4.94 20.82 0.03
N GLY A 294 5.07 19.99 -1.02
CA GLY A 294 6.35 19.43 -1.49
C GLY A 294 6.74 18.09 -0.87
N ARG A 295 5.99 17.57 0.10
CA ARG A 295 6.22 16.21 0.65
C ARG A 295 5.95 15.12 -0.39
N ARG A 296 6.50 13.93 -0.19
CA ARG A 296 6.11 12.72 -0.89
C ARG A 296 5.29 11.85 0.06
N VAL A 297 4.06 11.52 -0.32
CA VAL A 297 3.15 10.69 0.48
C VAL A 297 2.84 9.40 -0.27
N MET A 298 2.94 8.28 0.42
CA MET A 298 2.69 6.93 -0.10
C MET A 298 1.45 6.32 0.55
N ILE A 299 0.72 5.50 -0.21
CA ILE A 299 -0.35 4.63 0.26
C ILE A 299 -0.23 3.27 -0.42
N GLY A 300 -0.57 2.18 0.28
CA GLY A 300 -0.55 0.82 -0.27
C GLY A 300 -1.85 0.07 -0.01
N TRP A 301 -2.08 -1.01 -0.74
CA TRP A 301 -3.11 -1.97 -0.41
C TRP A 301 -2.70 -2.72 0.86
N MET A 302 -3.46 -2.52 1.92
CA MET A 302 -3.21 -3.15 3.22
C MET A 302 -3.86 -4.53 3.26
N GLN A 303 -3.29 -5.42 2.51
CA GLN A 303 -3.62 -6.83 2.36
C GLN A 303 -2.49 -7.52 1.59
N SER A 304 -2.54 -8.84 1.46
CA SER A 304 -1.67 -9.60 0.56
C SER A 304 -2.45 -10.66 -0.21
N TRP A 305 -1.91 -11.10 -1.32
CA TRP A 305 -2.50 -12.20 -2.09
C TRP A 305 -2.50 -13.52 -1.30
N GLU A 306 -1.52 -13.72 -0.41
CA GLU A 306 -1.40 -14.87 0.47
C GLU A 306 -2.50 -14.91 1.55
N THR A 307 -3.02 -13.73 1.95
CA THR A 307 -4.00 -13.61 3.04
C THR A 307 -5.41 -13.26 2.56
N CYS A 308 -5.59 -12.93 1.28
CA CYS A 308 -6.86 -12.47 0.71
C CYS A 308 -7.98 -13.54 0.70
N GLY A 309 -7.65 -14.80 0.98
CA GLY A 309 -8.63 -15.87 1.17
C GLY A 309 -9.41 -15.77 2.49
N CYS A 310 -8.89 -15.05 3.49
CA CYS A 310 -9.47 -14.93 4.82
C CYS A 310 -10.38 -13.70 4.92
N LYS A 311 -11.69 -13.93 4.91
CA LYS A 311 -12.71 -12.88 4.90
C LYS A 311 -13.66 -13.02 6.09
N LEU A 312 -14.11 -11.90 6.63
CA LEU A 312 -15.20 -11.88 7.61
C LEU A 312 -16.52 -12.21 6.90
N LYS A 313 -17.25 -13.19 7.41
CA LYS A 313 -18.45 -13.75 6.75
C LYS A 313 -19.57 -12.74 6.48
N ASN A 314 -19.71 -11.71 7.31
CA ASN A 314 -20.83 -10.78 7.24
C ASN A 314 -20.41 -9.39 6.75
N LEU A 315 -19.14 -9.19 6.38
CA LEU A 315 -18.66 -7.91 5.89
C LEU A 315 -18.99 -7.78 4.38
N PRO A 316 -19.67 -6.71 3.93
CA PRO A 316 -20.09 -6.56 2.54
C PRO A 316 -18.94 -6.13 1.62
N TYR A 317 -17.74 -5.91 2.15
CA TYR A 317 -16.55 -5.53 1.41
C TYR A 317 -15.32 -6.35 1.84
N PHE A 318 -14.28 -6.30 1.03
CA PHE A 318 -12.97 -6.86 1.33
C PHE A 318 -11.85 -5.97 0.80
N GLY A 319 -10.79 -5.84 1.60
CA GLY A 319 -9.63 -5.03 1.34
C GLY A 319 -9.75 -3.62 1.93
N GLN A 320 -8.58 -3.06 2.26
CA GLN A 320 -8.43 -1.69 2.76
C GLN A 320 -7.10 -1.11 2.29
N MET A 321 -6.99 0.23 2.27
CA MET A 321 -5.71 0.90 2.08
C MET A 321 -5.00 1.07 3.42
N SER A 322 -3.67 1.22 3.39
CA SER A 322 -2.89 1.63 4.56
C SER A 322 -3.18 3.08 4.94
N LEU A 323 -2.76 3.49 6.12
CA LEU A 323 -2.63 4.90 6.43
C LEU A 323 -1.62 5.53 5.46
N PRO A 324 -1.89 6.73 4.91
CA PRO A 324 -0.89 7.45 4.12
C PRO A 324 0.36 7.77 4.93
N ARG A 325 1.54 7.65 4.30
CA ARG A 325 2.85 7.78 4.94
C ARG A 325 3.70 8.84 4.25
N GLU A 326 4.28 9.74 5.03
CA GLU A 326 5.32 10.66 4.56
C GLU A 326 6.63 9.93 4.37
N LEU A 327 7.30 10.20 3.26
CA LEU A 327 8.56 9.57 2.87
C LEU A 327 9.72 10.56 2.98
N SER A 328 10.86 10.05 3.41
CA SER A 328 12.17 10.73 3.32
C SER A 328 13.29 9.68 3.18
N ILE A 329 14.52 10.14 2.91
CA ILE A 329 15.68 9.24 2.87
C ILE A 329 16.63 9.60 4.03
N ARG A 330 17.03 8.58 4.79
CA ARG A 330 18.08 8.68 5.82
C ARG A 330 19.02 7.50 5.70
N ASP A 331 20.33 7.76 5.64
CA ASP A 331 21.39 6.74 5.52
C ASP A 331 21.18 5.75 4.36
N GLY A 332 20.63 6.26 3.24
CA GLY A 332 20.37 5.49 2.03
C GLY A 332 19.16 4.53 2.13
N ARG A 333 18.31 4.69 3.14
CA ARG A 333 17.07 3.93 3.31
C ARG A 333 15.84 4.83 3.29
N LEU A 334 14.73 4.28 2.85
CA LEU A 334 13.44 4.93 2.87
C LEU A 334 12.92 4.98 4.31
N ILE A 335 12.65 6.16 4.81
CA ILE A 335 12.02 6.43 6.09
C ILE A 335 10.54 6.70 5.86
N GLN A 336 9.68 6.11 6.67
CA GLN A 336 8.23 6.17 6.52
C GLN A 336 7.57 6.52 7.85
N ASN A 337 6.86 7.63 7.89
CA ASN A 337 6.08 8.00 9.06
C ASN A 337 4.61 8.20 8.66
N PRO A 338 3.64 7.96 9.57
CA PRO A 338 2.27 8.37 9.33
C PRO A 338 2.22 9.84 8.91
N VAL A 339 1.34 10.20 7.99
CA VAL A 339 1.13 11.61 7.64
C VAL A 339 0.85 12.42 8.91
N ARG A 340 1.50 13.58 9.03
CA ARG A 340 1.42 14.42 10.23
C ARG A 340 0.01 14.88 10.55
N GLU A 341 -0.86 14.94 9.58
CA GLU A 341 -2.26 15.33 9.72
C GLU A 341 -3.04 14.43 10.67
N ILE A 342 -2.62 13.16 10.91
CA ILE A 342 -3.25 12.27 11.89
C ILE A 342 -3.21 12.88 13.30
N GLU A 343 -2.21 13.71 13.60
CA GLU A 343 -2.04 14.33 14.91
C GLU A 343 -3.13 15.38 15.21
N ASN A 344 -3.77 15.93 14.19
CA ASN A 344 -4.91 16.85 14.34
C ASN A 344 -6.16 16.14 14.88
N TYR A 345 -6.18 14.81 14.83
CA TYR A 345 -7.28 13.96 15.27
C TYR A 345 -7.01 13.30 16.63
N ARG A 346 -5.86 13.60 17.25
CA ARG A 346 -5.53 13.18 18.59
C ARG A 346 -6.43 13.90 19.62
N SER A 347 -7.00 13.12 20.53
CA SER A 347 -7.83 13.63 21.63
C SER A 347 -7.22 13.25 22.98
N VAL A 348 -7.88 12.46 23.80
CA VAL A 348 -7.44 12.15 25.16
C VAL A 348 -6.01 11.64 25.20
N LYS A 349 -5.10 12.39 25.84
CA LYS A 349 -3.70 12.01 26.06
C LYS A 349 -3.56 11.25 27.35
N VAL A 350 -2.82 10.13 27.30
CA VAL A 350 -2.35 9.39 28.48
C VAL A 350 -0.83 9.23 28.36
N GLY A 351 -0.10 9.58 29.42
CA GLY A 351 1.36 9.51 29.43
C GLY A 351 1.90 8.84 30.68
N TYR A 352 2.92 8.02 30.51
CA TYR A 352 3.68 7.36 31.58
C TYR A 352 5.15 7.46 31.30
N HIS A 353 5.98 7.64 32.35
CA HIS A 353 7.42 7.76 32.20
C HIS A 353 8.14 6.84 33.21
N ASN A 354 9.23 6.22 32.74
CA ASN A 354 10.10 5.38 33.56
C ASN A 354 9.38 4.22 34.29
N ILE A 355 8.39 3.62 33.62
CA ILE A 355 7.68 2.47 34.21
C ILE A 355 8.53 1.22 34.07
N VAL A 356 8.74 0.54 35.19
CA VAL A 356 9.48 -0.73 35.25
C VAL A 356 8.52 -1.88 34.90
N ILE A 357 8.90 -2.68 33.92
CA ILE A 357 8.13 -3.86 33.45
C ILE A 357 8.98 -5.11 33.66
N SER A 358 8.42 -6.07 34.42
CA SER A 358 8.97 -7.44 34.58
C SER A 358 7.89 -8.50 34.33
N ASP A 359 6.66 -8.20 34.68
CA ASP A 359 5.49 -9.06 34.54
C ASP A 359 4.41 -8.40 33.67
N GLU A 360 3.31 -9.10 33.40
CA GLU A 360 2.21 -8.51 32.65
C GLU A 360 1.61 -7.32 33.41
N THR A 361 1.71 -6.16 32.78
CA THR A 361 1.34 -4.87 33.37
C THR A 361 0.30 -4.17 32.48
N HIS A 362 -0.77 -3.69 33.08
CA HIS A 362 -1.78 -2.82 32.50
C HIS A 362 -1.61 -1.41 33.06
N LEU A 363 -1.57 -0.41 32.19
CA LEU A 363 -1.51 0.99 32.59
C LEU A 363 -2.89 1.62 32.45
N GLN A 364 -3.35 2.31 33.49
CA GLN A 364 -4.68 2.93 33.49
C GLN A 364 -4.84 3.92 32.32
N GLY A 365 -5.92 3.78 31.54
CA GLY A 365 -6.20 4.63 30.38
C GLY A 365 -5.41 4.28 29.12
N VAL A 366 -4.47 3.32 29.17
CA VAL A 366 -3.77 2.78 27.99
C VAL A 366 -4.59 1.59 27.47
N SER A 367 -5.58 1.90 26.65
CA SER A 367 -6.48 0.96 25.98
C SER A 367 -7.11 1.65 24.77
N GLY A 368 -7.82 0.94 23.93
CA GLY A 368 -8.59 1.48 22.80
C GLY A 368 -8.34 0.75 21.49
N ARG A 369 -9.23 1.00 20.53
CA ARG A 369 -9.17 0.44 19.16
C ARG A 369 -8.87 1.50 18.09
N PHE A 370 -9.04 2.77 18.41
CA PHE A 370 -8.73 3.91 17.57
C PHE A 370 -7.70 4.76 18.30
N ILE A 371 -6.43 4.36 18.20
CA ILE A 371 -5.35 4.96 19.00
C ILE A 371 -4.10 5.21 18.18
N ASP A 372 -3.37 6.23 18.59
CA ASP A 372 -1.99 6.52 18.22
C ASP A 372 -1.13 6.45 19.49
N MET A 373 -0.31 5.42 19.60
CA MET A 373 0.47 5.13 20.79
C MET A 373 1.95 4.98 20.47
N THR A 374 2.77 5.70 21.19
CA THR A 374 4.24 5.55 21.13
C THR A 374 4.74 4.92 22.41
N VAL A 375 5.53 3.87 22.27
CA VAL A 375 6.21 3.18 23.38
C VAL A 375 7.70 3.27 23.13
N THR A 376 8.44 3.88 24.06
CA THR A 376 9.90 3.85 24.08
C THR A 376 10.33 2.84 25.13
N VAL A 377 11.19 1.89 24.77
CA VAL A 377 11.65 0.84 25.69
C VAL A 377 13.16 0.77 25.72
N ARG A 378 13.72 0.62 26.91
CA ARG A 378 15.14 0.40 27.18
C ARG A 378 15.36 -0.66 28.25
N SER A 379 16.53 -1.29 28.24
CA SER A 379 16.94 -2.22 29.29
C SER A 379 17.23 -1.45 30.59
N SER A 380 16.81 -1.99 31.72
CA SER A 380 17.15 -1.42 33.03
C SER A 380 18.66 -1.54 33.36
N ASN A 381 19.34 -2.47 32.70
CA ASN A 381 20.78 -2.68 32.80
C ASN A 381 21.33 -3.05 31.41
N VAL A 382 22.17 -2.20 30.84
CA VAL A 382 22.78 -2.40 29.51
C VAL A 382 23.59 -3.71 29.44
N ASN A 383 24.27 -4.11 30.52
CA ASN A 383 25.04 -5.34 30.56
C ASN A 383 24.20 -6.61 30.77
N LYS A 384 22.94 -6.46 31.10
CA LYS A 384 21.97 -7.55 31.25
C LYS A 384 20.64 -7.12 30.69
N PRO A 385 20.51 -7.06 29.35
CA PRO A 385 19.24 -6.67 28.71
C PRO A 385 18.14 -7.70 29.00
N TYR A 386 16.89 -7.27 28.89
CA TYR A 386 15.77 -8.21 28.89
C TYR A 386 15.90 -9.20 27.72
N ARG A 387 15.41 -10.43 27.88
CA ARG A 387 15.42 -11.42 26.79
C ARG A 387 14.38 -11.11 25.72
N TYR A 388 13.22 -10.61 26.16
CA TYR A 388 12.23 -9.98 25.27
C TYR A 388 11.44 -8.91 26.00
N PHE A 389 10.93 -7.97 25.23
CA PHE A 389 9.86 -7.05 25.62
C PHE A 389 8.66 -7.24 24.70
N LYS A 390 7.44 -7.28 25.26
CA LYS A 390 6.20 -7.59 24.53
C LYS A 390 5.13 -6.54 24.81
N ILE A 391 4.54 -6.04 23.74
CA ILE A 391 3.31 -5.24 23.75
C ILE A 391 2.17 -6.12 23.23
N SER A 392 1.05 -6.19 23.96
CA SER A 392 -0.16 -6.87 23.54
C SER A 392 -1.22 -5.83 23.25
N VAL A 393 -1.86 -5.87 22.09
CA VAL A 393 -2.87 -4.92 21.64
C VAL A 393 -4.11 -5.64 21.13
N ALA A 394 -5.20 -4.92 20.98
CA ALA A 394 -6.48 -5.46 20.51
C ALA A 394 -6.85 -6.74 21.27
N LYS A 395 -6.70 -6.70 22.61
CA LYS A 395 -6.76 -7.84 23.52
C LYS A 395 -8.09 -7.91 24.24
N ASP A 396 -8.63 -9.12 24.34
CA ASP A 396 -9.67 -9.53 25.29
C ASP A 396 -9.24 -10.82 26.02
N GLY A 397 -10.15 -11.57 26.61
CA GLY A 397 -9.82 -12.80 27.34
C GLY A 397 -9.22 -13.92 26.48
N GLU A 398 -9.50 -13.95 25.17
CA GLU A 398 -9.13 -15.03 24.24
C GLU A 398 -8.28 -14.55 23.08
N ARG A 399 -8.43 -13.28 22.67
CA ARG A 399 -7.85 -12.73 21.44
C ARG A 399 -6.78 -11.72 21.80
N VAL A 400 -5.73 -11.69 20.97
CA VAL A 400 -4.61 -10.77 21.14
C VAL A 400 -3.77 -10.70 19.87
N THR A 401 -3.21 -9.53 19.59
CA THR A 401 -2.07 -9.35 18.69
C THR A 401 -0.87 -8.91 19.51
N THR A 402 0.27 -9.56 19.33
CA THR A 402 1.48 -9.27 20.11
C THR A 402 2.61 -8.73 19.25
N ILE A 403 3.32 -7.75 19.77
CA ILE A 403 4.54 -7.15 19.20
C ILE A 403 5.66 -7.44 20.19
N ARG A 404 6.66 -8.22 19.79
CA ARG A 404 7.73 -8.68 20.68
C ARG A 404 9.10 -8.33 20.13
N HIS A 405 9.83 -7.51 20.85
CA HIS A 405 11.23 -7.19 20.60
C HIS A 405 12.15 -8.18 21.29
N LYS A 406 13.20 -8.62 20.58
CA LYS A 406 14.31 -9.41 21.08
C LYS A 406 15.63 -8.67 20.80
N PRO A 407 16.27 -8.10 21.82
CA PRO A 407 17.52 -7.35 21.62
C PRO A 407 18.70 -8.25 21.20
N GLU A 408 18.71 -9.53 21.57
CA GLU A 408 19.80 -10.47 21.23
C GLU A 408 20.08 -10.54 19.72
N ASN A 409 19.04 -10.47 18.88
CA ASN A 409 19.16 -10.54 17.43
C ASN A 409 18.57 -9.33 16.69
N ASN A 410 18.24 -8.25 17.42
CA ASN A 410 17.67 -7.03 16.90
C ASN A 410 16.45 -7.29 15.99
N THR A 411 15.47 -8.03 16.51
CA THR A 411 14.25 -8.36 15.76
C THR A 411 12.98 -7.96 16.49
N ILE A 412 11.98 -7.60 15.71
CA ILE A 412 10.59 -7.53 16.16
C ILE A 412 9.84 -8.70 15.55
N ARG A 413 9.07 -9.41 16.40
CA ARG A 413 8.07 -10.39 15.98
C ARG A 413 6.70 -9.84 16.21
N VAL A 414 5.86 -9.87 15.20
CA VAL A 414 4.43 -9.65 15.33
C VAL A 414 3.70 -10.98 15.14
N ASP A 415 2.85 -11.31 16.11
CA ASP A 415 2.05 -12.52 16.10
C ASP A 415 0.56 -12.14 16.22
N ARG A 416 -0.20 -12.45 15.18
CA ARG A 416 -1.64 -12.24 15.10
C ARG A 416 -2.43 -13.55 15.03
N SER A 417 -1.85 -14.66 15.45
CA SER A 417 -2.51 -15.99 15.40
C SER A 417 -3.84 -16.01 16.15
N CYS A 418 -3.99 -15.15 17.17
CA CYS A 418 -5.21 -15.01 17.97
C CYS A 418 -5.98 -13.71 17.65
N SER A 419 -5.84 -13.11 16.47
CA SER A 419 -6.45 -11.83 16.10
C SER A 419 -7.75 -11.96 15.28
N GLY A 420 -8.47 -13.07 15.41
CA GLY A 420 -9.77 -13.28 14.78
C GLY A 420 -9.76 -13.91 13.39
N PHE A 421 -8.60 -14.29 12.87
CA PHE A 421 -8.52 -15.05 11.63
C PHE A 421 -8.99 -16.49 11.79
N PRO A 422 -9.74 -17.01 10.81
CA PRO A 422 -10.28 -18.37 10.91
C PRO A 422 -9.22 -19.45 10.82
N HIS A 423 -8.26 -19.41 9.87
CA HIS A 423 -7.21 -20.44 9.66
C HIS A 423 -6.27 -20.07 8.49
N ASP A 424 -5.15 -20.76 8.36
CA ASP A 424 -4.32 -21.00 7.16
C ASP A 424 -3.81 -19.76 6.42
N ILE A 425 -3.41 -18.74 7.18
CA ILE A 425 -2.73 -17.58 6.64
C ILE A 425 -1.42 -17.33 7.37
N VAL A 426 -0.58 -16.47 6.82
CA VAL A 426 0.63 -16.00 7.50
C VAL A 426 0.24 -15.15 8.70
N ASN A 427 0.43 -15.68 9.90
CA ASN A 427 0.03 -15.05 11.15
C ASN A 427 1.20 -14.47 11.95
N VAL A 428 2.42 -14.91 11.66
CA VAL A 428 3.63 -14.50 12.39
C VAL A 428 4.62 -13.92 11.41
N ARG A 429 5.18 -12.76 11.76
CA ARG A 429 6.20 -12.09 10.99
C ARG A 429 7.33 -11.63 11.89
N ASP A 430 8.55 -12.05 11.55
CA ASP A 430 9.78 -11.51 12.13
C ASP A 430 10.39 -10.51 11.12
N PHE A 431 10.91 -9.40 11.62
CA PHE A 431 11.66 -8.46 10.79
C PHE A 431 12.82 -7.83 11.57
N PRO A 432 13.90 -7.44 10.85
CA PRO A 432 15.09 -6.86 11.48
C PRO A 432 14.83 -5.40 11.84
N ILE A 433 15.48 -4.95 12.90
CA ILE A 433 15.55 -3.53 13.27
C ILE A 433 17.01 -3.12 13.48
N PHE A 434 17.29 -1.82 13.37
CA PHE A 434 18.60 -1.30 13.73
C PHE A 434 18.74 -1.22 15.26
N SER A 435 19.96 -1.43 15.73
CA SER A 435 20.26 -1.35 17.16
C SER A 435 20.39 0.09 17.61
N HIS A 436 19.64 0.46 18.64
CA HIS A 436 19.71 1.74 19.33
C HIS A 436 19.73 1.52 20.84
N ASP A 437 20.16 2.52 21.62
CA ASP A 437 20.15 2.47 23.10
C ASP A 437 18.71 2.37 23.64
N GLU A 438 17.77 2.96 22.93
CA GLU A 438 16.33 2.91 23.17
C GLU A 438 15.61 2.50 21.90
N LEU A 439 14.60 1.66 22.02
CA LEU A 439 13.73 1.28 20.91
C LEU A 439 12.41 2.05 21.02
N LYS A 440 12.07 2.82 19.98
CA LYS A 440 10.82 3.55 19.86
C LYS A 440 9.88 2.81 18.90
N ILE A 441 8.68 2.50 19.36
CA ILE A 441 7.64 1.83 18.58
C ILE A 441 6.39 2.71 18.60
N ARG A 442 6.01 3.29 17.45
CA ARG A 442 4.71 3.94 17.27
C ARG A 442 3.73 2.94 16.69
N ILE A 443 2.57 2.84 17.29
CA ILE A 443 1.49 1.90 16.97
C ILE A 443 0.24 2.70 16.64
N ILE A 444 -0.33 2.46 15.46
CA ILE A 444 -1.63 3.01 15.08
C ILE A 444 -2.60 1.87 14.89
N LEU A 445 -3.71 1.92 15.63
CA LEU A 445 -4.81 0.97 15.52
C LEU A 445 -6.05 1.65 14.96
N ASP A 446 -6.67 0.97 14.02
CA ASP A 446 -8.02 1.26 13.52
C ASP A 446 -8.85 -0.04 13.57
N ARG A 447 -10.07 0.00 13.09
CA ARG A 447 -11.04 -1.10 13.20
C ARG A 447 -10.49 -2.46 12.79
N PHE A 448 -9.75 -2.52 11.68
CA PHE A 448 -9.21 -3.77 11.11
C PHE A 448 -7.71 -3.71 10.83
N SER A 449 -7.00 -2.76 11.41
CA SER A 449 -5.59 -2.53 11.11
C SER A 449 -4.74 -2.32 12.35
N LEU A 450 -3.49 -2.79 12.23
CA LEU A 450 -2.36 -2.49 13.09
C LEU A 450 -1.21 -2.04 12.21
N GLU A 451 -0.79 -0.79 12.34
CA GLU A 451 0.43 -0.29 11.69
C GLU A 451 1.48 0.07 12.74
N ILE A 452 2.71 -0.35 12.49
CA ILE A 452 3.85 -0.20 13.39
C ILE A 452 4.93 0.58 12.66
N PHE A 453 5.48 1.61 13.33
CA PHE A 453 6.59 2.42 12.86
C PHE A 453 7.69 2.39 13.92
N VAL A 454 8.88 1.93 13.54
CA VAL A 454 9.99 1.73 14.45
C VAL A 454 11.03 2.84 14.26
N ASN A 455 11.55 3.40 15.36
CA ASN A 455 12.63 4.38 15.39
C ASN A 455 12.42 5.56 14.43
N ASP A 456 11.25 6.19 14.53
CA ASP A 456 10.83 7.30 13.66
C ASP A 456 10.84 6.93 12.17
N GLY A 457 10.38 5.71 11.86
CA GLY A 457 10.10 5.27 10.51
C GLY A 457 11.22 4.49 9.81
N GLU A 458 12.24 4.04 10.52
CA GLU A 458 13.30 3.18 9.95
C GLU A 458 12.74 1.86 9.40
N GLN A 459 11.73 1.31 10.06
CA GLN A 459 10.93 0.19 9.57
C GLN A 459 9.45 0.49 9.77
N ALA A 460 8.65 0.06 8.81
CA ALA A 460 7.20 0.07 8.91
C ALA A 460 6.66 -1.35 8.68
N ALA A 461 5.59 -1.72 9.38
CA ALA A 461 4.98 -3.03 9.25
C ALA A 461 3.46 -2.95 9.42
N SER A 462 2.74 -3.51 8.45
CA SER A 462 1.28 -3.46 8.34
C SER A 462 0.64 -4.82 8.54
N PHE A 463 -0.42 -4.85 9.33
CA PHE A 463 -1.16 -6.08 9.66
C PHE A 463 -2.66 -5.82 9.69
N VAL A 464 -3.42 -6.63 8.99
CA VAL A 464 -4.87 -6.71 9.17
C VAL A 464 -5.16 -7.55 10.42
N ILE A 465 -6.11 -7.10 11.23
CA ILE A 465 -6.60 -7.81 12.42
C ILE A 465 -8.13 -7.80 12.45
N TYR A 466 -8.75 -8.92 12.84
CA TYR A 466 -10.20 -9.09 12.83
C TYR A 466 -10.81 -9.30 14.22
N THR A 467 -10.10 -8.89 15.27
CA THR A 467 -10.65 -8.91 16.63
C THR A 467 -11.90 -8.04 16.73
N PRO A 468 -12.89 -8.41 17.56
CA PRO A 468 -14.04 -7.55 17.86
C PRO A 468 -13.61 -6.18 18.37
N ILE A 469 -14.45 -5.18 18.16
CA ILE A 469 -14.18 -3.81 18.63
C ILE A 469 -14.03 -3.73 20.16
N THR A 470 -14.66 -4.65 20.87
CA THR A 470 -14.58 -4.77 22.32
C THR A 470 -13.25 -5.33 22.85
N ALA A 471 -12.41 -5.90 21.96
CA ALA A 471 -11.06 -6.32 22.32
C ALA A 471 -10.13 -5.09 22.25
N ASP A 472 -10.15 -4.26 23.27
CA ASP A 472 -9.51 -2.94 23.32
C ASP A 472 -8.38 -2.82 24.35
N SER A 473 -8.10 -3.89 25.10
CA SER A 473 -7.06 -3.88 26.14
C SER A 473 -5.65 -3.86 25.54
N VAL A 474 -4.76 -3.16 26.26
CA VAL A 474 -3.31 -3.11 25.99
C VAL A 474 -2.58 -3.57 27.25
N SER A 475 -1.53 -4.38 27.08
CA SER A 475 -0.66 -4.78 28.17
C SER A 475 0.81 -4.86 27.73
N PHE A 476 1.72 -4.75 28.70
CA PHE A 476 3.17 -4.81 28.53
C PHE A 476 3.72 -5.96 29.36
N ASN A 477 4.78 -6.61 28.86
CA ASN A 477 5.46 -7.69 29.59
C ASN A 477 6.93 -7.75 29.17
N ALA A 478 7.80 -8.13 30.08
CA ALA A 478 9.21 -8.39 29.77
C ALA A 478 9.68 -9.70 30.41
N ASP A 479 10.61 -10.38 29.74
CA ASP A 479 11.43 -11.43 30.35
C ASP A 479 12.78 -10.81 30.71
N GLY A 480 12.97 -10.53 31.98
CA GLY A 480 13.96 -9.63 32.54
C GLY A 480 13.29 -8.31 32.97
N THR A 481 14.03 -7.21 32.94
CA THR A 481 13.52 -5.90 33.38
C THR A 481 13.69 -4.87 32.28
N ALA A 482 12.56 -4.37 31.76
CA ALA A 482 12.50 -3.24 30.85
C ALA A 482 12.02 -1.98 31.57
N ILE A 483 12.42 -0.81 31.07
CA ILE A 483 11.87 0.48 31.46
C ILE A 483 11.18 1.06 30.24
N ILE A 484 9.95 1.51 30.41
CA ILE A 484 9.18 2.08 29.30
C ILE A 484 8.69 3.48 29.59
N ASP A 485 8.59 4.26 28.51
CA ASP A 485 7.79 5.46 28.43
C ASP A 485 6.64 5.20 27.46
N VAL A 486 5.45 5.66 27.77
CA VAL A 486 4.25 5.46 26.94
C VAL A 486 3.57 6.81 26.75
N GLU A 487 3.28 7.14 25.49
CA GLU A 487 2.41 8.23 25.13
C GLU A 487 1.29 7.69 24.22
N LYS A 488 0.05 7.82 24.64
CA LYS A 488 -1.13 7.31 23.92
C LYS A 488 -2.16 8.40 23.74
N TYR A 489 -2.70 8.48 22.55
CA TYR A 489 -3.84 9.34 22.21
C TYR A 489 -5.00 8.50 21.68
N ASP A 490 -6.23 8.88 22.01
CA ASP A 490 -7.40 8.44 21.26
C ASP A 490 -7.49 9.23 19.95
N LEU A 491 -7.91 8.56 18.88
CA LEU A 491 -8.15 9.18 17.58
C LEU A 491 -9.66 9.36 17.36
N VAL A 492 -10.06 10.61 17.07
CA VAL A 492 -11.45 10.98 16.78
C VAL A 492 -11.50 11.60 15.39
N VAL A 493 -11.89 10.80 14.38
CA VAL A 493 -11.94 11.18 12.97
C VAL A 493 -13.37 11.34 12.48
#